data_5443e941d60bed334f7de280f859ec62
#
_entry.id   5443e941d60bed334f7de280f859ec62
#
_cell.length_a   1.000
_cell.length_b   1.000
_cell.length_c   1.000
_cell.angle_alpha   90.00
_cell.angle_beta   90.00
_cell.angle_gamma   90.00
#
_symmetry.space_group_name_H-M   'P 1'
#
loop_
_entity.id
_entity.type
_entity.pdbx_description
1 polymer ?
#
loop_
_entity_poly.entity_id
_entity_poly.type
_entity_poly.pdbx_seq_one_letter_code
_entity_poly.pdbx_strand_id
1 'polypeptide(L)'
;MRVLLVEDDDSIAEPLVAGLSRYGMAVRRVATGADALAAPRPEMVLLDLGLPDIDGIEVCRRLRSTDDIPLIMLTARGDEADRVIGLELGADDYLAKPFSLRELVARMHAVGRRARPVAAVSRPEGHVPRLGALVIDRRTREVRLRDTVIGLAPKEYDLLVLLAADPGAVVARRDILEAVWEPNFFGRGKTLDFHVASLRRKLGDPAWIETRRGVGFRLVVQP
;
A
#
# COMPACT_ATOMS: atom_id res chain seq x y z
N MET A 1 11.46 6.79 -13.75
CA MET A 1 10.69 6.89 -12.48
C MET A 1 11.41 7.86 -11.55
N ARG A 2 10.70 8.87 -11.04
CA ARG A 2 11.23 9.85 -10.08
C ARG A 2 10.93 9.36 -8.66
N VAL A 3 12.00 9.14 -7.90
CA VAL A 3 11.92 8.58 -6.54
C VAL A 3 12.35 9.64 -5.53
N LEU A 4 11.57 9.86 -4.49
CA LEU A 4 11.96 10.61 -3.31
C LEU A 4 12.46 9.61 -2.27
N LEU A 5 13.74 9.71 -1.91
CA LEU A 5 14.34 8.95 -0.81
C LEU A 5 14.44 9.86 0.41
N VAL A 6 13.75 9.50 1.48
CA VAL A 6 13.77 10.18 2.77
C VAL A 6 14.59 9.33 3.73
N GLU A 7 15.85 9.69 3.93
CA GLU A 7 16.84 8.94 4.70
C GLU A 7 17.91 9.91 5.20
N ASP A 8 18.12 10.00 6.50
CA ASP A 8 19.08 10.91 7.14
C ASP A 8 20.49 10.33 7.18
N ASP A 9 20.63 8.99 7.24
CA ASP A 9 21.92 8.31 7.27
C ASP A 9 22.58 8.26 5.89
N ASP A 10 23.69 8.99 5.71
CA ASP A 10 24.47 9.02 4.47
C ASP A 10 25.00 7.64 4.08
N SER A 11 25.34 6.81 5.07
CA SER A 11 25.87 5.47 4.83
C SER A 11 24.86 4.52 4.18
N ILE A 12 23.57 4.82 4.32
CA ILE A 12 22.45 4.09 3.70
C ILE A 12 22.02 4.81 2.42
N ALA A 13 21.89 6.14 2.48
CA ALA A 13 21.34 6.92 1.39
C ALA A 13 22.22 6.93 0.14
N GLU A 14 23.53 7.13 0.28
CA GLU A 14 24.44 7.20 -0.88
C GLU A 14 24.48 5.90 -1.70
N PRO A 15 24.66 4.71 -1.10
CA PRO A 15 24.57 3.44 -1.85
C PRO A 15 23.21 3.24 -2.52
N LEU A 16 22.11 3.65 -1.87
CA LEU A 16 20.77 3.55 -2.45
C LEU A 16 20.59 4.46 -3.64
N VAL A 17 21.01 5.73 -3.55
CA VAL A 17 20.96 6.68 -4.67
C VAL A 17 21.76 6.15 -5.85
N ALA A 18 23.01 5.74 -5.61
CA ALA A 18 23.88 5.20 -6.65
C ALA A 18 23.31 3.92 -7.28
N GLY A 19 22.77 3.03 -6.42
CA GLY A 19 22.18 1.77 -6.85
C GLY A 19 20.92 1.97 -7.69
N LEU A 20 19.96 2.76 -7.22
CA LEU A 20 18.70 3.03 -7.91
C LEU A 20 18.92 3.78 -9.24
N SER A 21 19.92 4.66 -9.28
CA SER A 21 20.30 5.36 -10.52
C SER A 21 20.77 4.38 -11.61
N ARG A 22 21.46 3.28 -11.25
CA ARG A 22 21.84 2.22 -12.21
C ARG A 22 20.63 1.46 -12.78
N TYR A 23 19.51 1.47 -12.07
CA TYR A 23 18.23 0.95 -12.57
C TYR A 23 17.41 2.00 -13.36
N GLY A 24 18.02 3.14 -13.72
CA GLY A 24 17.38 4.20 -14.52
C GLY A 24 16.36 5.05 -13.75
N MET A 25 16.49 5.11 -12.44
CA MET A 25 15.62 5.92 -11.58
C MET A 25 16.27 7.27 -11.29
N ALA A 26 15.48 8.35 -11.36
CA ALA A 26 15.93 9.69 -10.94
C ALA A 26 15.60 9.83 -9.44
N VAL A 27 16.62 9.74 -8.61
CA VAL A 27 16.46 9.78 -7.15
C VAL A 27 16.76 11.18 -6.62
N ARG A 28 15.80 11.75 -5.90
CA ARG A 28 16.01 12.93 -5.06
C ARG A 28 16.06 12.46 -3.60
N ARG A 29 17.17 12.73 -2.93
CA ARG A 29 17.31 12.50 -1.50
C ARG A 29 16.94 13.73 -0.70
N VAL A 30 16.30 13.53 0.45
CA VAL A 30 16.13 14.49 1.54
C VAL A 30 16.41 13.79 2.86
N ALA A 31 16.90 14.53 3.86
CA ALA A 31 17.32 13.97 5.14
C ALA A 31 16.27 14.18 6.26
N THR A 32 15.20 14.94 6.00
CA THR A 32 14.21 15.32 7.00
C THR A 32 12.79 15.08 6.52
N GLY A 33 11.88 14.86 7.46
CA GLY A 33 10.45 14.74 7.18
C GLY A 33 9.86 16.06 6.65
N ALA A 34 10.33 17.20 7.15
CA ALA A 34 9.91 18.52 6.67
C ALA A 34 10.25 18.72 5.19
N ASP A 35 11.48 18.39 4.78
CA ASP A 35 11.89 18.45 3.38
C ASP A 35 11.11 17.48 2.50
N ALA A 36 10.76 16.30 3.04
CA ALA A 36 9.95 15.33 2.34
C ALA A 36 8.55 15.88 2.03
N LEU A 37 7.91 16.54 2.99
CA LEU A 37 6.59 17.15 2.83
C LEU A 37 6.59 18.38 1.90
N ALA A 38 7.72 19.08 1.81
CA ALA A 38 7.90 20.23 0.92
C ALA A 38 8.40 19.83 -0.50
N ALA A 39 8.75 18.55 -0.70
CA ALA A 39 9.32 18.11 -1.97
C ALA A 39 8.29 18.15 -3.12
N PRO A 40 8.73 18.46 -4.36
CA PRO A 40 7.88 18.29 -5.53
C PRO A 40 7.40 16.85 -5.65
N ARG A 41 6.16 16.67 -6.10
CA ARG A 41 5.50 15.37 -6.22
C ARG A 41 6.37 14.32 -6.95
N PRO A 42 6.81 13.24 -6.28
CA PRO A 42 7.53 12.14 -6.91
C PRO A 42 6.54 11.13 -7.51
N GLU A 43 7.08 10.12 -8.20
CA GLU A 43 6.30 8.96 -8.65
C GLU A 43 6.31 7.83 -7.61
N MET A 44 7.25 7.88 -6.66
CA MET A 44 7.38 6.95 -5.53
C MET A 44 8.12 7.59 -4.37
N VAL A 45 7.76 7.22 -3.15
CA VAL A 45 8.47 7.60 -1.92
C VAL A 45 9.08 6.35 -1.29
N LEU A 46 10.35 6.45 -0.92
CA LEU A 46 11.03 5.53 0.00
C LEU A 46 11.25 6.31 1.30
N LEU A 47 10.65 5.87 2.38
CA LEU A 47 10.58 6.64 3.63
C LEU A 47 11.18 5.85 4.77
N ASP A 48 12.28 6.37 5.33
CA ASP A 48 12.75 5.89 6.63
C ASP A 48 11.83 6.35 7.77
N LEU A 49 11.70 5.54 8.80
CA LEU A 49 10.91 5.87 9.99
C LEU A 49 11.72 6.67 11.01
N GLY A 50 13.05 6.46 11.08
CA GLY A 50 13.93 7.04 12.07
C GLY A 50 14.44 8.45 11.72
N LEU A 51 13.57 9.36 11.26
CA LEU A 51 13.97 10.70 10.86
C LEU A 51 14.25 11.61 12.08
N PRO A 52 15.15 12.61 11.94
CA PRO A 52 15.60 13.41 13.06
C PRO A 52 14.61 14.48 13.52
N ASP A 53 13.63 14.85 12.70
CA ASP A 53 12.73 15.99 12.93
C ASP A 53 11.26 15.60 13.13
N ILE A 54 10.72 14.76 12.26
CA ILE A 54 9.32 14.31 12.27
C ILE A 54 9.33 12.79 12.17
N ASP A 55 8.58 12.11 13.05
CA ASP A 55 8.39 10.66 12.94
C ASP A 55 7.93 10.27 11.52
N GLY A 56 8.61 9.29 10.91
CA GLY A 56 8.29 8.85 9.54
C GLY A 56 6.85 8.35 9.40
N ILE A 57 6.24 7.84 10.47
CA ILE A 57 4.82 7.49 10.53
C ILE A 57 3.94 8.72 10.29
N GLU A 58 4.26 9.83 10.94
CA GLU A 58 3.55 11.09 10.78
C GLU A 58 3.76 11.69 9.38
N VAL A 59 4.97 11.57 8.83
CA VAL A 59 5.27 11.96 7.44
C VAL A 59 4.39 11.14 6.47
N CYS A 60 4.31 9.82 6.66
CA CYS A 60 3.45 8.95 5.86
C CYS A 60 1.99 9.40 5.92
N ARG A 61 1.48 9.64 7.12
CA ARG A 61 0.10 10.09 7.34
C ARG A 61 -0.22 11.39 6.59
N ARG A 62 0.68 12.38 6.65
CA ARG A 62 0.52 13.66 5.97
C ARG A 62 0.58 13.51 4.45
N LEU A 63 1.52 12.73 3.92
CA LEU A 63 1.59 12.43 2.49
C LEU A 63 0.29 11.77 2.00
N ARG A 64 -0.26 10.83 2.77
CA ARG A 64 -1.50 10.13 2.45
C ARG A 64 -2.76 10.97 2.54
N SER A 65 -2.74 12.04 3.34
CA SER A 65 -3.89 12.96 3.40
C SER A 65 -4.05 13.81 2.14
N THR A 66 -2.99 13.94 1.35
CA THR A 66 -2.96 14.81 0.16
C THR A 66 -2.79 14.04 -1.14
N ASP A 67 -2.21 12.83 -1.11
CA ASP A 67 -1.79 12.14 -2.33
C ASP A 67 -1.74 10.60 -2.20
N ASP A 68 -2.02 9.94 -3.33
CA ASP A 68 -1.96 8.47 -3.47
C ASP A 68 -0.60 8.00 -4.06
N ILE A 69 0.48 8.73 -3.78
CA ILE A 69 1.82 8.37 -4.29
C ILE A 69 2.24 7.01 -3.72
N PRO A 70 2.73 6.08 -4.55
CA PRO A 70 3.33 4.84 -4.08
C PRO A 70 4.39 5.08 -2.99
N LEU A 71 4.26 4.43 -1.82
CA LEU A 71 5.12 4.65 -0.67
C LEU A 71 5.55 3.32 -0.06
N ILE A 72 6.87 3.12 0.05
CA ILE A 72 7.49 1.99 0.75
C ILE A 72 8.20 2.54 1.99
N MET A 73 7.88 1.98 3.15
CA MET A 73 8.61 2.29 4.38
C MET A 73 9.88 1.44 4.50
N LEU A 74 10.97 2.11 4.87
CA LEU A 74 12.23 1.48 5.26
C LEU A 74 12.31 1.50 6.77
N THR A 75 12.50 0.36 7.42
CA THR A 75 12.41 0.29 8.89
C THR A 75 13.57 -0.51 9.47
N ALA A 76 14.11 -0.08 10.60
CA ALA A 76 15.06 -0.86 11.38
C ALA A 76 14.38 -2.13 11.93
N ARG A 77 15.16 -3.19 12.15
CA ARG A 77 14.67 -4.44 12.74
C ARG A 77 14.12 -4.21 14.13
N GLY A 78 12.88 -4.59 14.38
CA GLY A 78 12.44 -4.85 15.75
C GLY A 78 10.97 -4.57 16.04
N ASP A 79 10.39 -3.47 15.61
CA ASP A 79 9.03 -3.17 16.04
C ASP A 79 7.98 -3.65 15.02
N GLU A 80 7.37 -4.79 15.36
CA GLU A 80 6.15 -5.27 14.68
C GLU A 80 5.04 -4.22 14.78
N ALA A 81 5.06 -3.42 15.85
CA ALA A 81 4.15 -2.32 16.10
C ALA A 81 4.31 -1.20 15.04
N ASP A 82 5.52 -0.74 14.77
CA ASP A 82 5.77 0.33 13.77
C ASP A 82 5.38 -0.10 12.35
N ARG A 83 5.60 -1.39 12.03
CA ARG A 83 5.17 -1.95 10.74
C ARG A 83 3.66 -2.01 10.61
N VAL A 84 2.96 -2.39 11.68
CA VAL A 84 1.49 -2.41 11.73
C VAL A 84 0.96 -1.00 11.55
N ILE A 85 1.47 -0.06 12.33
CA ILE A 85 1.02 1.35 12.30
C ILE A 85 1.29 1.96 10.92
N GLY A 86 2.46 1.73 10.32
CA GLY A 86 2.80 2.28 9.01
C GLY A 86 1.89 1.79 7.88
N LEU A 87 1.57 0.49 7.85
CA LEU A 87 0.63 -0.07 6.88
C LEU A 87 -0.82 0.34 7.16
N GLU A 88 -1.20 0.49 8.43
CA GLU A 88 -2.51 1.01 8.84
C GLU A 88 -2.72 2.45 8.41
N LEU A 89 -1.67 3.24 8.35
CA LEU A 89 -1.70 4.63 7.89
C LEU A 89 -1.57 4.77 6.37
N GLY A 90 -1.43 3.65 5.65
CA GLY A 90 -1.55 3.63 4.20
C GLY A 90 -0.25 3.49 3.42
N ALA A 91 0.86 3.08 4.03
CA ALA A 91 2.02 2.61 3.26
C ALA A 91 1.63 1.42 2.38
N ASP A 92 2.25 1.32 1.22
CA ASP A 92 1.94 0.26 0.25
C ASP A 92 2.68 -1.02 0.53
N ASP A 93 3.90 -0.87 1.05
CA ASP A 93 4.75 -1.96 1.48
C ASP A 93 5.74 -1.45 2.53
N TYR A 94 6.42 -2.37 3.19
CA TYR A 94 7.53 -2.07 4.10
C TYR A 94 8.70 -3.00 3.83
N LEU A 95 9.90 -2.51 4.10
CA LEU A 95 11.15 -3.26 3.93
C LEU A 95 12.04 -3.08 5.16
N ALA A 96 12.32 -4.19 5.85
CA ALA A 96 13.15 -4.17 7.04
C ALA A 96 14.65 -4.06 6.69
N LYS A 97 15.36 -3.14 7.31
CA LYS A 97 16.83 -3.03 7.26
C LYS A 97 17.47 -4.17 8.09
N PRO A 98 18.56 -4.82 7.62
CA PRO A 98 19.20 -4.63 6.33
C PRO A 98 18.47 -5.36 5.19
N PHE A 99 18.44 -4.75 4.01
CA PHE A 99 17.83 -5.30 2.81
C PHE A 99 18.79 -5.25 1.60
N SER A 100 18.51 -6.05 0.58
CA SER A 100 19.25 -5.97 -0.66
C SER A 100 18.63 -4.94 -1.62
N LEU A 101 19.49 -4.26 -2.40
CA LEU A 101 19.00 -3.36 -3.45
C LEU A 101 18.07 -4.08 -4.44
N ARG A 102 18.36 -5.34 -4.75
CA ARG A 102 17.53 -6.16 -5.65
C ARG A 102 16.12 -6.37 -5.09
N GLU A 103 16.02 -6.63 -3.79
CA GLU A 103 14.72 -6.77 -3.12
C GLU A 103 13.95 -5.45 -3.13
N LEU A 104 14.62 -4.32 -2.80
CA LEU A 104 14.01 -3.00 -2.84
C LEU A 104 13.46 -2.70 -4.25
N VAL A 105 14.27 -2.89 -5.30
CA VAL A 105 13.84 -2.63 -6.68
C VAL A 105 12.66 -3.50 -7.09
N ALA A 106 12.67 -4.79 -6.71
CA ALA A 106 11.54 -5.68 -6.97
C ALA A 106 10.24 -5.17 -6.32
N ARG A 107 10.32 -4.73 -5.05
CA ARG A 107 9.17 -4.15 -4.33
C ARG A 107 8.72 -2.82 -4.92
N MET A 108 9.66 -1.95 -5.31
CA MET A 108 9.34 -0.69 -5.99
C MET A 108 8.59 -0.92 -7.29
N HIS A 109 8.97 -1.91 -8.07
CA HIS A 109 8.24 -2.27 -9.28
C HIS A 109 6.85 -2.82 -8.95
N ALA A 110 6.71 -3.65 -7.93
CA ALA A 110 5.45 -4.20 -7.49
C ALA A 110 4.47 -3.12 -7.00
N VAL A 111 4.95 -2.12 -6.29
CA VAL A 111 4.16 -1.02 -5.78
C VAL A 111 3.89 0.04 -6.86
N GLY A 112 4.86 0.29 -7.75
CA GLY A 112 4.83 1.40 -8.73
C GLY A 112 3.93 1.19 -9.94
N ARG A 113 3.52 -0.04 -10.27
CA ARG A 113 2.62 -0.31 -11.41
C ARG A 113 1.19 0.20 -11.24
N ARG A 114 0.85 0.81 -10.13
CA ARG A 114 -0.43 1.48 -9.87
C ARG A 114 -0.80 2.58 -10.85
N ALA A 115 0.18 3.25 -11.44
CA ALA A 115 -0.07 4.33 -12.39
C ALA A 115 -0.65 3.85 -13.73
N ARG A 116 -0.75 2.53 -13.95
CA ARG A 116 -1.50 1.97 -15.09
C ARG A 116 -2.81 1.36 -14.58
N PRO A 117 -3.96 1.81 -15.10
CA PRO A 117 -5.22 1.12 -14.84
C PRO A 117 -5.02 -0.36 -15.22
N VAL A 118 -5.33 -1.27 -14.30
CA VAL A 118 -5.55 -2.67 -14.67
C VAL A 118 -6.51 -2.61 -15.84
N ALA A 119 -6.07 -3.14 -17.01
CA ALA A 119 -6.89 -3.17 -18.21
C ALA A 119 -8.27 -3.67 -17.82
N ALA A 120 -9.25 -2.79 -17.96
CA ALA A 120 -10.61 -3.06 -17.60
C ALA A 120 -11.04 -4.34 -18.28
N VAL A 121 -11.32 -5.37 -17.50
CA VAL A 121 -12.23 -6.42 -17.95
C VAL A 121 -13.52 -5.68 -18.23
N SER A 122 -13.83 -5.55 -19.51
CA SER A 122 -14.98 -4.84 -20.03
C SER A 122 -16.25 -5.41 -19.40
N ARG A 123 -16.77 -4.71 -18.38
CA ARG A 123 -18.12 -4.90 -17.88
C ARG A 123 -18.91 -3.63 -18.13
N PRO A 124 -20.21 -3.73 -18.43
CA PRO A 124 -21.01 -2.62 -18.91
C PRO A 124 -20.94 -1.42 -17.97
N GLU A 125 -20.81 -0.26 -18.59
CA GLU A 125 -20.82 1.05 -17.96
C GLU A 125 -22.10 1.25 -17.13
N GLY A 126 -21.96 1.74 -15.91
CA GLY A 126 -23.05 2.36 -15.18
C GLY A 126 -23.55 1.67 -13.92
N HIS A 127 -23.10 0.48 -13.57
CA HIS A 127 -23.57 -0.16 -12.33
C HIS A 127 -22.54 -0.03 -11.19
N VAL A 128 -22.84 0.83 -10.21
CA VAL A 128 -22.10 0.88 -8.96
C VAL A 128 -22.55 -0.34 -8.14
N PRO A 129 -21.72 -1.37 -7.94
CA PRO A 129 -22.13 -2.55 -7.21
C PRO A 129 -22.45 -2.19 -5.76
N ARG A 130 -23.71 -2.40 -5.36
CA ARG A 130 -24.15 -2.33 -3.97
C ARG A 130 -24.07 -3.72 -3.37
N LEU A 131 -23.27 -3.85 -2.32
CA LEU A 131 -23.06 -5.08 -1.59
C LEU A 131 -23.63 -4.91 -0.16
N GLY A 132 -24.97 -4.97 -0.07
CA GLY A 132 -25.67 -4.58 1.16
C GLY A 132 -25.43 -3.11 1.48
N ALA A 133 -24.88 -2.82 2.66
CA ALA A 133 -24.54 -1.48 3.10
C ALA A 133 -23.26 -0.90 2.45
N LEU A 134 -22.48 -1.72 1.73
CA LEU A 134 -21.21 -1.32 1.09
C LEU A 134 -21.43 -0.95 -0.37
N VAL A 135 -20.92 0.21 -0.77
CA VAL A 135 -20.95 0.73 -2.13
C VAL A 135 -19.54 1.03 -2.60
N ILE A 136 -19.14 0.50 -3.76
CA ILE A 136 -17.80 0.69 -4.34
C ILE A 136 -17.95 1.35 -5.71
N ASP A 137 -17.66 2.65 -5.80
CA ASP A 137 -17.59 3.36 -7.08
C ASP A 137 -16.18 3.18 -7.69
N ARG A 138 -16.08 2.31 -8.68
CA ARG A 138 -14.80 2.03 -9.35
C ARG A 138 -14.31 3.19 -10.22
N ARG A 139 -15.19 4.07 -10.66
CA ARG A 139 -14.86 5.21 -11.51
C ARG A 139 -14.19 6.32 -10.69
N THR A 140 -14.69 6.58 -9.49
CA THR A 140 -14.15 7.59 -8.58
C THR A 140 -13.17 7.00 -7.56
N ARG A 141 -13.05 5.66 -7.48
CA ARG A 141 -12.35 4.92 -6.42
C ARG A 141 -12.88 5.22 -5.02
N GLU A 142 -14.13 5.66 -4.93
CA GLU A 142 -14.79 5.97 -3.67
C GLU A 142 -15.47 4.72 -3.10
N VAL A 143 -15.31 4.52 -1.80
CA VAL A 143 -15.99 3.46 -1.04
C VAL A 143 -16.86 4.11 0.01
N ARG A 144 -18.12 3.68 0.07
CA ARG A 144 -19.08 4.12 1.10
C ARG A 144 -19.64 2.93 1.86
N LEU A 145 -19.80 3.11 3.15
CA LEU A 145 -20.52 2.19 4.03
C LEU A 145 -21.65 2.96 4.72
N ARG A 146 -22.91 2.54 4.50
CA ARG A 146 -24.09 3.25 5.03
C ARG A 146 -24.03 4.75 4.76
N ASP A 147 -23.75 5.13 3.51
CA ASP A 147 -23.61 6.53 3.04
C ASP A 147 -22.41 7.32 3.59
N THR A 148 -21.58 6.74 4.47
CA THR A 148 -20.35 7.37 4.95
C THR A 148 -19.18 6.97 4.05
N VAL A 149 -18.45 7.96 3.54
CA VAL A 149 -17.23 7.72 2.75
C VAL A 149 -16.13 7.16 3.64
N ILE A 150 -15.52 6.06 3.21
CA ILE A 150 -14.40 5.42 3.90
C ILE A 150 -13.10 5.71 3.15
N GLY A 151 -12.14 6.36 3.82
CA GLY A 151 -10.81 6.60 3.29
C GLY A 151 -9.98 5.31 3.28
N LEU A 152 -9.83 4.70 2.12
CA LEU A 152 -8.99 3.53 1.93
C LEU A 152 -7.63 3.91 1.32
N ALA A 153 -6.57 3.29 1.84
CA ALA A 153 -5.29 3.30 1.15
C ALA A 153 -5.41 2.57 -0.19
N PRO A 154 -4.58 2.91 -1.19
CA PRO A 154 -4.71 2.32 -2.52
C PRO A 154 -4.71 0.78 -2.54
N LYS A 155 -3.86 0.11 -1.76
CA LYS A 155 -3.82 -1.37 -1.68
C LYS A 155 -5.02 -1.96 -0.93
N GLU A 156 -5.57 -1.23 0.04
CA GLU A 156 -6.82 -1.62 0.70
C GLU A 156 -8.00 -1.55 -0.27
N TYR A 157 -8.04 -0.50 -1.09
CA TYR A 157 -9.03 -0.37 -2.15
C TYR A 157 -8.92 -1.50 -3.17
N ASP A 158 -7.71 -1.77 -3.68
CA ASP A 158 -7.48 -2.82 -4.68
C ASP A 158 -7.84 -4.21 -4.10
N LEU A 159 -7.49 -4.47 -2.83
CA LEU A 159 -7.87 -5.69 -2.12
C LEU A 159 -9.40 -5.81 -1.98
N LEU A 160 -10.06 -4.73 -1.55
CA LEU A 160 -11.52 -4.73 -1.41
C LEU A 160 -12.20 -4.98 -2.75
N VAL A 161 -11.76 -4.32 -3.83
CA VAL A 161 -12.29 -4.50 -5.18
C VAL A 161 -12.12 -5.93 -5.68
N LEU A 162 -10.96 -6.55 -5.40
CA LEU A 162 -10.71 -7.94 -5.75
C LEU A 162 -11.68 -8.89 -5.04
N LEU A 163 -11.83 -8.74 -3.73
CA LEU A 163 -12.75 -9.58 -2.93
C LEU A 163 -14.22 -9.32 -3.26
N ALA A 164 -14.55 -8.11 -3.69
CA ALA A 164 -15.90 -7.70 -4.09
C ALA A 164 -16.27 -8.12 -5.52
N ALA A 165 -15.33 -8.65 -6.29
CA ALA A 165 -15.61 -9.15 -7.64
C ALA A 165 -16.54 -10.36 -7.64
N ASP A 166 -16.43 -11.22 -6.63
CA ASP A 166 -17.29 -12.37 -6.39
C ASP A 166 -17.53 -12.54 -4.87
N PRO A 167 -18.51 -11.81 -4.29
CA PRO A 167 -18.77 -11.85 -2.86
C PRO A 167 -19.17 -13.25 -2.38
N GLY A 168 -18.54 -13.69 -1.30
CA GLY A 168 -18.71 -15.03 -0.73
C GLY A 168 -17.72 -16.07 -1.27
N ALA A 169 -17.13 -15.85 -2.45
CA ALA A 169 -16.07 -16.71 -2.95
C ALA A 169 -14.76 -16.49 -2.18
N VAL A 170 -14.03 -17.57 -1.92
CA VAL A 170 -12.72 -17.49 -1.26
C VAL A 170 -11.64 -17.25 -2.30
N VAL A 171 -10.92 -16.15 -2.15
CA VAL A 171 -9.73 -15.85 -2.97
C VAL A 171 -8.49 -16.32 -2.22
N ALA A 172 -7.67 -17.15 -2.88
CA ALA A 172 -6.47 -17.70 -2.25
C ALA A 172 -5.45 -16.60 -1.96
N ARG A 173 -4.68 -16.74 -0.87
CA ARG A 173 -3.65 -15.75 -0.46
C ARG A 173 -2.67 -15.44 -1.58
N ARG A 174 -2.24 -16.47 -2.32
CA ARG A 174 -1.33 -16.30 -3.46
C ARG A 174 -1.97 -15.45 -4.55
N ASP A 175 -3.21 -15.75 -4.92
CA ASP A 175 -3.92 -15.07 -5.98
C ASP A 175 -4.19 -13.60 -5.61
N ILE A 176 -4.46 -13.31 -4.33
CA ILE A 176 -4.56 -11.93 -3.81
C ILE A 176 -3.23 -11.21 -3.96
N LEU A 177 -2.13 -11.84 -3.53
CA LEU A 177 -0.81 -11.23 -3.63
C LEU A 177 -0.41 -10.98 -5.08
N GLU A 178 -0.68 -11.92 -5.98
CA GLU A 178 -0.42 -11.77 -7.41
C GLU A 178 -1.27 -10.67 -8.05
N ALA A 179 -2.54 -10.54 -7.67
CA ALA A 179 -3.44 -9.55 -8.24
C ALA A 179 -3.23 -8.14 -7.70
N VAL A 180 -2.94 -8.00 -6.39
CA VAL A 180 -2.83 -6.71 -5.72
C VAL A 180 -1.38 -6.22 -5.64
N TRP A 181 -0.39 -7.11 -5.48
CA TRP A 181 1.05 -6.77 -5.38
C TRP A 181 1.87 -7.30 -6.54
N GLU A 182 1.54 -8.41 -7.18
CA GLU A 182 2.08 -9.02 -8.40
C GLU A 182 2.59 -10.47 -8.30
N PRO A 183 2.72 -11.13 -9.48
CA PRO A 183 3.40 -12.42 -9.57
C PRO A 183 4.83 -12.32 -9.03
N ASN A 184 5.19 -13.21 -8.12
CA ASN A 184 6.49 -13.24 -7.43
C ASN A 184 6.73 -12.12 -6.41
N PHE A 185 5.68 -11.56 -5.80
CA PHE A 185 5.85 -10.71 -4.63
C PHE A 185 6.52 -11.51 -3.49
N PHE A 186 7.79 -11.19 -3.22
CA PHE A 186 8.60 -11.83 -2.16
C PHE A 186 8.26 -11.31 -0.75
N GLY A 187 7.25 -10.44 -0.62
CA GLY A 187 6.72 -10.00 0.67
C GLY A 187 6.18 -11.21 1.44
N ARG A 188 6.66 -11.39 2.67
CA ARG A 188 6.10 -12.42 3.57
C ARG A 188 4.60 -12.13 3.70
N GLY A 189 3.77 -13.17 3.79
CA GLY A 189 2.30 -13.08 3.87
C GLY A 189 1.74 -12.12 4.93
N LYS A 190 2.60 -11.58 5.80
CA LYS A 190 2.30 -10.55 6.78
C LYS A 190 1.79 -9.23 6.17
N THR A 191 2.31 -8.78 5.01
CA THR A 191 1.83 -7.55 4.34
C THR A 191 0.34 -7.65 4.02
N LEU A 192 -0.11 -8.80 3.48
CA LEU A 192 -1.52 -9.03 3.20
C LEU A 192 -2.35 -9.03 4.50
N ASP A 193 -1.86 -9.69 5.55
CA ASP A 193 -2.58 -9.78 6.83
C ASP A 193 -2.78 -8.39 7.46
N PHE A 194 -1.80 -7.49 7.35
CA PHE A 194 -1.91 -6.11 7.82
C PHE A 194 -2.95 -5.31 7.04
N HIS A 195 -2.95 -5.40 5.70
CA HIS A 195 -3.96 -4.70 4.90
C HIS A 195 -5.37 -5.26 5.15
N VAL A 196 -5.50 -6.56 5.38
CA VAL A 196 -6.78 -7.16 5.78
C VAL A 196 -7.23 -6.65 7.16
N ALA A 197 -6.32 -6.58 8.13
CA ALA A 197 -6.63 -6.07 9.47
C ALA A 197 -7.06 -4.60 9.42
N SER A 198 -6.31 -3.76 8.70
CA SER A 198 -6.64 -2.34 8.51
C SER A 198 -7.99 -2.16 7.80
N LEU A 199 -8.23 -2.91 6.74
CA LEU A 199 -9.50 -2.85 6.00
C LEU A 199 -10.69 -3.25 6.87
N ARG A 200 -10.57 -4.31 7.69
CA ARG A 200 -11.58 -4.71 8.68
C ARG A 200 -11.92 -3.59 9.66
N ARG A 201 -10.89 -2.93 10.18
CA ARG A 201 -11.08 -1.81 11.12
C ARG A 201 -11.80 -0.65 10.44
N LYS A 202 -11.43 -0.29 9.20
CA LYS A 202 -12.06 0.81 8.44
C LYS A 202 -13.49 0.49 8.03
N LEU A 203 -13.82 -0.76 7.79
CA LEU A 203 -15.19 -1.24 7.56
C LEU A 203 -16.01 -1.35 8.85
N GLY A 204 -15.39 -1.14 10.03
CA GLY A 204 -16.07 -1.10 11.32
C GLY A 204 -16.50 -2.45 11.88
N ASP A 205 -16.46 -3.52 11.09
CA ASP A 205 -16.78 -4.88 11.50
C ASP A 205 -15.83 -5.88 10.81
N PRO A 206 -15.09 -6.70 11.58
CA PRO A 206 -14.21 -7.71 11.02
C PRO A 206 -14.95 -8.81 10.23
N ALA A 207 -16.24 -8.95 10.43
CA ALA A 207 -17.08 -9.91 9.71
C ALA A 207 -17.22 -9.61 8.21
N TRP A 208 -16.94 -8.37 7.75
CA TRP A 208 -16.89 -8.04 6.33
C TRP A 208 -15.90 -8.88 5.56
N ILE A 209 -14.76 -9.23 6.17
CA ILE A 209 -13.72 -10.02 5.51
C ILE A 209 -13.43 -11.26 6.37
N GLU A 210 -13.93 -12.40 5.94
CA GLU A 210 -13.70 -13.66 6.63
C GLU A 210 -12.37 -14.29 6.22
N THR A 211 -11.62 -14.81 7.21
CA THR A 211 -10.44 -15.62 6.97
C THR A 211 -10.80 -17.08 6.81
N ARG A 212 -10.44 -17.69 5.70
CA ARG A 212 -10.43 -19.15 5.52
C ARG A 212 -9.03 -19.67 5.79
N ARG A 213 -8.83 -20.19 7.02
CA ARG A 213 -7.51 -20.65 7.49
C ARG A 213 -6.86 -21.61 6.49
N GLY A 214 -5.58 -21.35 6.19
CA GLY A 214 -4.80 -22.15 5.23
C GLY A 214 -5.14 -21.90 3.76
N VAL A 215 -6.19 -21.13 3.43
CA VAL A 215 -6.65 -20.89 2.05
C VAL A 215 -6.52 -19.41 1.68
N GLY A 216 -7.31 -18.53 2.29
CA GLY A 216 -7.37 -17.14 1.86
C GLY A 216 -8.43 -16.32 2.60
N PHE A 217 -9.04 -15.38 1.87
CA PHE A 217 -10.02 -14.44 2.39
C PHE A 217 -11.23 -14.36 1.48
N ARG A 218 -12.38 -13.98 2.03
CA ARG A 218 -13.59 -13.68 1.25
C ARG A 218 -14.30 -12.45 1.82
N LEU A 219 -14.97 -11.71 0.94
CA LEU A 219 -15.90 -10.67 1.36
C LEU A 219 -17.26 -11.31 1.71
N VAL A 220 -17.78 -10.96 2.87
CA VAL A 220 -19.14 -11.38 3.31
C VAL A 220 -20.02 -10.15 3.30
N VAL A 221 -21.08 -10.18 2.47
CA VAL A 221 -22.03 -9.06 2.39
C VAL A 221 -22.82 -9.00 3.67
N GLN A 222 -22.77 -7.86 4.34
CA GLN A 222 -23.55 -7.58 5.53
C GLN A 222 -24.86 -6.87 5.13
N PRO A 223 -25.98 -7.13 5.81
CA PRO A 223 -27.25 -6.49 5.52
C PRO A 223 -27.24 -4.98 5.76
#